data_180ddfbe935110e76c3cfeb8285b7ca1
#
_entry.id   180ddfbe935110e76c3cfeb8285b7ca1
#
_cell.length_a   1.000
_cell.length_b   1.000
_cell.length_c   1.000
_cell.angle_alpha   90.00
_cell.angle_beta   90.00
_cell.angle_gamma   90.00
#
_symmetry.space_group_name_H-M   'P 1'
#
loop_
_entity.id
_entity.type
_entity.pdbx_description
1 polymer ?
#
loop_
_entity_poly.entity_id
_entity_poly.type
_entity_poly.pdbx_seq_one_letter_code
_entity_poly.pdbx_strand_id
1 'polypeptide(L)'
;LKWTVPADSNYYYVKVTYTLPEDGKKCMRLASVNSDTMLVDNLLHRYGDINFTLQPCNRAGEASQSCSIMAQALPALKQIKTDRNPITLSAKQLYTDDQESSEGPIANLVDGRNDTYFHMSWSSPTPFPHYIVVDLGEENALSTFLFSYVCRDNNNKDNPKEMDILGSNTFDGKNYDESQTTLLASLSNLPNTKAASYESDIIKAGAS
;
A
#
# COMPACT_ATOMS: atom_id res chain seq x y z
N LEU A 1 -0.90 13.81 -24.63
CA LEU A 1 -0.21 14.71 -25.57
C LEU A 1 -0.58 16.16 -25.27
N LYS A 2 0.38 17.07 -25.40
CA LYS A 2 0.16 18.51 -25.26
C LYS A 2 0.92 19.22 -26.37
N TRP A 3 0.33 20.30 -26.91
CA TRP A 3 0.95 21.13 -27.96
C TRP A 3 0.65 22.61 -27.73
N THR A 4 1.35 23.47 -28.41
CA THR A 4 1.08 24.90 -28.41
C THR A 4 0.10 25.22 -29.56
N VAL A 5 -1.01 25.85 -29.24
CA VAL A 5 -1.95 26.34 -30.26
C VAL A 5 -1.32 27.53 -30.99
N PRO A 6 -1.19 27.48 -32.34
CA PRO A 6 -0.68 28.61 -33.10
C PRO A 6 -1.56 29.86 -32.94
N ALA A 7 -0.93 31.02 -32.84
CA ALA A 7 -1.67 32.30 -32.62
C ALA A 7 -2.58 32.71 -33.80
N ASP A 8 -2.26 32.28 -35.01
CA ASP A 8 -2.95 32.55 -36.27
C ASP A 8 -3.92 31.44 -36.70
N SER A 9 -4.35 30.61 -35.78
CA SER A 9 -5.15 29.39 -35.89
C SER A 9 -6.11 29.30 -37.09
N ASN A 10 -5.57 29.16 -38.30
CA ASN A 10 -6.33 28.95 -39.55
C ASN A 10 -6.73 27.49 -39.76
N TYR A 11 -6.66 26.65 -38.74
CA TYR A 11 -7.05 25.24 -38.79
C TYR A 11 -8.38 25.01 -38.06
N TYR A 12 -9.05 23.92 -38.37
CA TYR A 12 -10.35 23.57 -37.79
C TYR A 12 -10.25 22.42 -36.77
N TYR A 13 -9.32 21.50 -36.98
CA TYR A 13 -9.03 20.41 -36.05
C TYR A 13 -7.56 19.97 -36.19
N VAL A 14 -7.07 19.25 -35.16
CA VAL A 14 -5.78 18.57 -35.22
C VAL A 14 -6.01 17.07 -35.38
N LYS A 15 -5.47 16.52 -36.45
CA LYS A 15 -5.44 15.08 -36.70
C LYS A 15 -4.21 14.48 -36.03
N VAL A 16 -4.42 13.55 -35.10
CA VAL A 16 -3.37 12.80 -34.41
C VAL A 16 -3.37 11.37 -34.93
N THR A 17 -2.25 10.94 -35.48
CA THR A 17 -2.08 9.58 -36.01
C THR A 17 -0.92 8.88 -35.32
N TYR A 18 -1.06 7.58 -35.12
CA TYR A 18 -0.02 6.71 -34.53
C TYR A 18 -0.24 5.26 -34.98
N THR A 19 0.77 4.43 -34.83
CA THR A 19 0.72 3.00 -35.14
C THR A 19 0.98 2.21 -33.87
N LEU A 20 0.14 1.22 -33.59
CA LEU A 20 0.36 0.29 -32.47
C LEU A 20 1.51 -0.66 -32.82
N PRO A 21 2.52 -0.81 -31.95
CA PRO A 21 3.67 -1.69 -32.23
C PRO A 21 3.33 -3.18 -32.30
N GLU A 22 2.25 -3.60 -31.62
CA GLU A 22 1.91 -5.01 -31.48
C GLU A 22 1.41 -5.63 -32.79
N ASP A 23 0.56 -4.93 -33.52
CA ASP A 23 -0.14 -5.44 -34.73
C ASP A 23 0.03 -4.54 -35.96
N GLY A 24 0.77 -3.46 -35.85
CA GLY A 24 0.94 -2.46 -36.88
C GLY A 24 -0.34 -1.66 -37.19
N LYS A 25 -1.34 -1.73 -36.36
CA LYS A 25 -2.62 -1.04 -36.57
C LYS A 25 -2.44 0.47 -36.54
N LYS A 26 -2.85 1.13 -37.61
CA LYS A 26 -2.88 2.58 -37.70
C LYS A 26 -4.11 3.13 -36.95
N CYS A 27 -3.87 4.04 -36.04
CA CYS A 27 -4.88 4.70 -35.25
C CYS A 27 -4.93 6.19 -35.58
N MET A 28 -6.12 6.78 -35.46
CA MET A 28 -6.36 8.20 -35.67
C MET A 28 -7.30 8.74 -34.60
N ARG A 29 -7.00 9.94 -34.12
CA ARG A 29 -7.84 10.75 -33.22
C ARG A 29 -7.94 12.17 -33.78
N LEU A 30 -9.01 12.85 -33.44
CA LEU A 30 -9.21 14.25 -33.83
C LEU A 30 -9.37 15.10 -32.56
N ALA A 31 -8.64 16.20 -32.50
CA ALA A 31 -8.77 17.22 -31.46
C ALA A 31 -9.38 18.49 -32.03
N SER A 32 -10.25 19.14 -31.27
CA SER A 32 -10.82 20.44 -31.63
C SER A 32 -9.72 21.51 -31.72
N VAL A 33 -9.94 22.53 -32.56
CA VAL A 33 -9.10 23.73 -32.64
C VAL A 33 -8.92 24.43 -31.29
N ASN A 34 -9.87 24.29 -30.39
CA ASN A 34 -9.82 24.88 -29.05
C ASN A 34 -9.08 24.03 -28.00
N SER A 35 -8.54 22.87 -28.40
CA SER A 35 -7.80 21.97 -27.51
C SER A 35 -6.32 22.08 -27.74
N ASP A 36 -5.57 22.19 -26.66
CA ASP A 36 -4.09 22.13 -26.63
C ASP A 36 -3.58 20.80 -26.07
N THR A 37 -4.50 19.90 -25.73
CA THR A 37 -4.19 18.61 -25.13
C THR A 37 -5.08 17.49 -25.68
N MET A 38 -4.57 16.26 -25.62
CA MET A 38 -5.33 15.06 -25.94
C MET A 38 -4.87 13.91 -25.04
N LEU A 39 -5.83 13.28 -24.37
CA LEU A 39 -5.60 11.97 -23.75
C LEU A 39 -5.72 10.88 -24.81
N VAL A 40 -4.69 10.08 -24.95
CA VAL A 40 -4.73 8.83 -25.75
C VAL A 40 -4.76 7.67 -24.80
N ASP A 41 -5.90 7.04 -24.69
CA ASP A 41 -6.18 5.91 -23.82
C ASP A 41 -5.94 4.55 -24.51
N ASN A 42 -6.07 3.48 -23.73
CA ASN A 42 -5.95 2.09 -24.19
C ASN A 42 -4.58 1.72 -24.81
N LEU A 43 -3.53 2.42 -24.37
CA LEU A 43 -2.14 2.08 -24.72
C LEU A 43 -1.51 1.28 -23.58
N LEU A 44 -0.78 0.23 -23.94
CA LEU A 44 -0.07 -0.59 -22.97
C LEU A 44 1.35 -0.04 -22.76
N HIS A 45 1.79 0.03 -21.50
CA HIS A 45 3.15 0.48 -21.19
C HIS A 45 4.24 -0.35 -21.89
N ARG A 46 4.00 -1.65 -22.10
CA ARG A 46 4.93 -2.55 -22.82
C ARG A 46 5.16 -2.19 -24.29
N TYR A 47 4.33 -1.31 -24.87
CA TYR A 47 4.54 -0.83 -26.24
C TYR A 47 5.75 0.09 -26.37
N GLY A 48 6.30 0.57 -25.25
CA GLY A 48 7.42 1.51 -25.24
C GLY A 48 7.03 2.85 -25.87
N ASP A 49 7.99 3.47 -26.50
CA ASP A 49 7.80 4.75 -27.17
C ASP A 49 7.00 4.62 -28.47
N ILE A 50 5.93 5.38 -28.54
CA ILE A 50 5.07 5.48 -29.73
C ILE A 50 5.26 6.85 -30.37
N ASN A 51 5.46 6.89 -31.67
CA ASN A 51 5.54 8.14 -32.42
C ASN A 51 4.13 8.62 -32.80
N PHE A 52 3.74 9.75 -32.27
CA PHE A 52 2.47 10.43 -32.59
C PHE A 52 2.75 11.56 -33.57
N THR A 53 2.05 11.55 -34.71
CA THR A 53 2.09 12.63 -35.70
C THR A 53 0.86 13.52 -35.54
N LEU A 54 1.07 14.80 -35.28
CA LEU A 54 0.04 15.82 -35.14
C LEU A 54 0.02 16.68 -36.40
N GLN A 55 -1.14 16.84 -36.99
CA GLN A 55 -1.31 17.57 -38.23
C GLN A 55 -2.56 18.44 -38.18
N PRO A 56 -2.39 19.77 -38.17
CA PRO A 56 -3.52 20.69 -38.29
C PRO A 56 -4.22 20.53 -39.65
N CYS A 57 -5.54 20.55 -39.66
CA CYS A 57 -6.35 20.43 -40.85
C CYS A 57 -7.40 21.54 -40.89
N ASN A 58 -7.70 22.06 -42.10
CA ASN A 58 -8.76 22.98 -42.30
C ASN A 58 -10.13 22.29 -42.36
N ARG A 59 -11.23 23.06 -42.57
CA ARG A 59 -12.59 22.53 -42.61
C ARG A 59 -12.81 21.58 -43.81
N ALA A 60 -12.08 21.75 -44.90
CA ALA A 60 -12.13 20.85 -46.07
C ALA A 60 -11.34 19.57 -45.91
N GLY A 61 -10.58 19.43 -44.80
CA GLY A 61 -9.75 18.28 -44.52
C GLY A 61 -8.34 18.37 -45.12
N GLU A 62 -8.01 19.51 -45.74
CA GLU A 62 -6.64 19.74 -46.22
C GLU A 62 -5.71 19.95 -45.02
N ALA A 63 -4.57 19.25 -45.06
CA ALA A 63 -3.65 19.19 -43.97
C ALA A 63 -2.44 20.11 -44.18
N SER A 64 -2.01 20.76 -43.11
CA SER A 64 -0.79 21.55 -43.10
C SER A 64 0.44 20.69 -42.72
N GLN A 65 1.57 21.33 -42.49
CA GLN A 65 2.77 20.66 -42.02
C GLN A 65 2.53 19.94 -40.72
N SER A 66 3.01 18.69 -40.63
CA SER A 66 2.92 17.87 -39.41
C SER A 66 4.12 18.06 -38.49
N CYS A 67 3.88 17.81 -37.20
CA CYS A 67 4.95 17.59 -36.22
C CYS A 67 4.80 16.21 -35.58
N SER A 68 5.87 15.71 -35.01
CA SER A 68 5.88 14.40 -34.34
C SER A 68 6.36 14.54 -32.92
N ILE A 69 5.81 13.71 -32.04
CA ILE A 69 6.21 13.61 -30.64
C ILE A 69 6.28 12.12 -30.24
N MET A 70 7.34 11.76 -29.56
CA MET A 70 7.47 10.45 -28.93
C MET A 70 6.84 10.49 -27.54
N ALA A 71 6.02 9.52 -27.22
CA ALA A 71 5.44 9.39 -25.91
C ALA A 71 5.19 7.90 -25.56
N GLN A 72 5.21 7.62 -24.27
CA GLN A 72 4.99 6.29 -23.71
C GLN A 72 3.78 6.30 -22.78
N ALA A 73 3.01 5.22 -22.78
CA ALA A 73 1.98 5.03 -21.78
C ALA A 73 2.61 4.80 -20.39
N LEU A 74 2.01 5.40 -19.36
CA LEU A 74 2.44 5.15 -17.99
C LEU A 74 2.23 3.67 -17.62
N PRO A 75 3.08 3.10 -16.75
CA PRO A 75 2.84 1.75 -16.24
C PRO A 75 1.51 1.70 -15.51
N ALA A 76 0.76 0.62 -15.70
CA ALA A 76 -0.44 0.39 -14.93
C ALA A 76 -0.09 0.30 -13.45
N LEU A 77 -0.89 0.94 -12.61
CA LEU A 77 -0.79 0.73 -11.17
C LEU A 77 -1.00 -0.76 -10.88
N LYS A 78 -0.04 -1.37 -10.21
CA LYS A 78 -0.17 -2.75 -9.77
C LYS A 78 -1.34 -2.83 -8.80
N GLN A 79 -2.46 -3.42 -9.21
CA GLN A 79 -3.52 -3.75 -8.27
C GLN A 79 -2.99 -4.86 -7.37
N ILE A 80 -2.79 -4.53 -6.12
CA ILE A 80 -2.53 -5.53 -5.08
C ILE A 80 -3.88 -6.16 -4.78
N LYS A 81 -4.07 -7.40 -5.22
CA LYS A 81 -5.20 -8.21 -4.78
C LYS A 81 -4.90 -8.63 -3.34
N THR A 82 -5.57 -8.01 -2.38
CA THR A 82 -5.46 -8.40 -0.98
C THR A 82 -6.45 -9.54 -0.72
N ASP A 83 -6.00 -10.77 -0.92
CA ASP A 83 -6.69 -11.92 -0.35
C ASP A 83 -6.32 -11.93 1.14
N ARG A 84 -7.28 -11.66 2.01
CA ARG A 84 -7.09 -11.69 3.46
C ARG A 84 -7.13 -13.12 3.94
N ASN A 85 -6.00 -13.64 4.36
CA ASN A 85 -5.89 -14.94 5.01
C ASN A 85 -5.55 -14.72 6.49
N PRO A 86 -6.51 -14.74 7.41
CA PRO A 86 -6.22 -14.58 8.83
C PRO A 86 -5.27 -15.67 9.32
N ILE A 87 -4.21 -15.28 10.01
CA ILE A 87 -3.32 -16.22 10.70
C ILE A 87 -3.95 -16.51 12.06
N THR A 88 -4.29 -17.76 12.28
CA THR A 88 -4.78 -18.21 13.59
C THR A 88 -3.58 -18.46 14.50
N LEU A 89 -3.47 -17.67 15.55
CA LEU A 89 -2.42 -17.81 16.55
C LEU A 89 -2.94 -18.59 17.77
N SER A 90 -2.03 -19.29 18.43
CA SER A 90 -2.25 -19.92 19.72
C SER A 90 -1.44 -19.20 20.81
N ALA A 91 -1.86 -19.33 22.05
CA ALA A 91 -1.13 -18.74 23.18
C ALA A 91 0.34 -19.19 23.29
N LYS A 92 0.68 -20.37 22.75
CA LYS A 92 2.05 -20.91 22.76
C LYS A 92 3.00 -20.17 21.82
N GLN A 93 2.45 -19.39 20.89
CA GLN A 93 3.20 -18.58 19.92
C GLN A 93 3.43 -17.16 20.42
N LEU A 94 2.90 -16.81 21.59
CA LEU A 94 3.04 -15.49 22.17
C LEU A 94 3.99 -15.51 23.36
N TYR A 95 4.86 -14.51 23.41
CA TYR A 95 5.78 -14.32 24.52
C TYR A 95 5.86 -12.83 24.91
N THR A 96 6.00 -12.57 26.18
CA THR A 96 6.34 -11.28 26.77
C THR A 96 7.10 -11.50 28.08
N ASP A 97 7.96 -10.60 28.44
CA ASP A 97 8.67 -10.58 29.74
C ASP A 97 7.91 -9.77 30.80
N ASP A 98 6.86 -9.07 30.41
CA ASP A 98 6.12 -8.15 31.28
C ASP A 98 4.63 -8.46 31.29
N GLN A 99 4.23 -9.43 32.10
CA GLN A 99 2.83 -9.83 32.30
C GLN A 99 2.45 -9.70 33.76
N GLU A 100 1.26 -9.14 34.02
CA GLU A 100 0.68 -9.14 35.37
C GLU A 100 0.38 -10.57 35.83
N SER A 101 0.81 -10.89 37.03
CA SER A 101 0.70 -12.26 37.60
C SER A 101 -0.73 -12.61 38.03
N SER A 102 -1.55 -11.63 38.33
CA SER A 102 -2.89 -11.80 38.92
C SER A 102 -4.03 -11.70 37.94
N GLU A 103 -3.82 -11.08 36.77
CA GLU A 103 -4.87 -10.87 35.77
C GLU A 103 -4.30 -10.70 34.35
N GLY A 104 -5.16 -10.82 33.35
CA GLY A 104 -4.86 -10.47 31.98
C GLY A 104 -3.69 -11.25 31.35
N PRO A 105 -3.69 -12.58 31.39
CA PRO A 105 -2.63 -13.38 30.78
C PRO A 105 -2.53 -13.16 29.27
N ILE A 106 -1.33 -13.28 28.70
CA ILE A 106 -1.07 -13.06 27.27
C ILE A 106 -1.95 -13.95 26.36
N ALA A 107 -2.40 -15.10 26.84
CA ALA A 107 -3.28 -15.99 26.15
C ALA A 107 -4.62 -15.31 25.73
N ASN A 108 -5.04 -14.27 26.48
CA ASN A 108 -6.25 -13.50 26.17
C ASN A 108 -6.16 -12.70 24.87
N LEU A 109 -4.97 -12.46 24.33
CA LEU A 109 -4.80 -11.78 23.04
C LEU A 109 -5.29 -12.63 21.86
N VAL A 110 -5.42 -13.95 22.03
CA VAL A 110 -5.72 -14.89 20.95
C VAL A 110 -6.83 -15.89 21.30
N ASP A 111 -7.61 -15.61 22.35
CA ASP A 111 -8.70 -16.49 22.79
C ASP A 111 -10.02 -16.29 22.00
N GLY A 112 -10.05 -15.33 21.06
CA GLY A 112 -11.22 -15.01 20.25
C GLY A 112 -12.30 -14.22 20.99
N ARG A 113 -12.01 -13.65 22.14
CA ARG A 113 -12.95 -12.91 22.99
C ARG A 113 -12.55 -11.43 23.10
N ASN A 114 -13.52 -10.55 23.06
CA ASN A 114 -13.29 -9.11 23.23
C ASN A 114 -13.52 -8.62 24.66
N ASP A 115 -14.07 -9.47 25.55
CA ASP A 115 -14.31 -9.20 26.96
C ASP A 115 -13.14 -9.63 27.87
N THR A 116 -12.15 -10.29 27.30
CA THR A 116 -10.87 -10.59 27.93
C THR A 116 -9.79 -9.60 27.46
N TYR A 117 -8.69 -9.53 28.16
CA TYR A 117 -7.59 -8.60 27.82
C TYR A 117 -6.25 -9.12 28.32
N PHE A 118 -5.19 -8.63 27.73
CA PHE A 118 -3.83 -8.77 28.23
C PHE A 118 -3.49 -7.57 29.14
N HIS A 119 -2.73 -7.80 30.21
CA HIS A 119 -2.24 -6.75 31.09
C HIS A 119 -0.74 -6.89 31.35
N MET A 120 -0.01 -5.82 31.06
CA MET A 120 1.37 -5.67 31.52
C MET A 120 1.41 -5.54 33.03
N SER A 121 2.55 -5.83 33.65
CA SER A 121 2.71 -5.80 35.10
C SER A 121 2.51 -4.40 35.66
N TRP A 122 1.45 -4.20 36.40
CA TRP A 122 1.20 -2.99 37.16
C TRP A 122 1.57 -3.16 38.62
N SER A 123 1.60 -4.38 39.14
CA SER A 123 1.99 -4.68 40.51
C SER A 123 3.52 -4.62 40.72
N SER A 124 4.29 -4.84 39.64
CA SER A 124 5.75 -4.72 39.62
C SER A 124 6.18 -4.13 38.26
N PRO A 125 5.91 -2.83 38.01
CA PRO A 125 6.12 -2.23 36.70
C PRO A 125 7.59 -2.24 36.30
N THR A 126 7.85 -2.57 35.03
CA THR A 126 9.15 -2.51 34.38
C THR A 126 9.25 -1.24 33.52
N PRO A 127 10.48 -0.78 33.20
CA PRO A 127 10.67 0.37 32.31
C PRO A 127 10.21 0.08 30.87
N PHE A 128 9.70 1.11 30.17
CA PHE A 128 9.48 1.03 28.72
C PHE A 128 10.79 0.93 27.93
N PRO A 129 10.76 0.35 26.72
CA PRO A 129 9.60 -0.20 26.03
C PRO A 129 9.21 -1.59 26.50
N HIS A 130 7.92 -1.93 26.42
CA HIS A 130 7.44 -3.29 26.59
C HIS A 130 7.28 -3.96 25.23
N TYR A 131 7.38 -5.28 25.16
CA TYR A 131 7.25 -6.01 23.92
C TYR A 131 6.37 -7.25 24.05
N ILE A 132 5.76 -7.60 22.92
CA ILE A 132 5.08 -8.87 22.71
C ILE A 132 5.71 -9.51 21.49
N VAL A 133 6.21 -10.70 21.64
CA VAL A 133 6.74 -11.49 20.53
C VAL A 133 5.66 -12.43 20.02
N VAL A 134 5.53 -12.51 18.72
CA VAL A 134 4.59 -13.40 18.03
C VAL A 134 5.41 -14.31 17.12
N ASP A 135 5.50 -15.60 17.45
CA ASP A 135 6.12 -16.62 16.61
C ASP A 135 5.13 -17.06 15.53
N LEU A 136 5.37 -16.67 14.29
CA LEU A 136 4.52 -17.04 13.16
C LEU A 136 4.80 -18.45 12.63
N GLY A 137 5.90 -19.10 13.08
CA GLY A 137 6.36 -20.37 12.55
C GLY A 137 6.89 -20.29 11.11
N GLU A 138 7.57 -21.34 10.68
CA GLU A 138 8.18 -21.41 9.34
C GLU A 138 7.15 -21.42 8.19
N GLU A 139 5.92 -21.88 8.45
CA GLU A 139 4.86 -21.99 7.44
C GLU A 139 4.25 -20.64 7.03
N ASN A 140 4.49 -19.59 7.82
CA ASN A 140 3.91 -18.26 7.63
C ASN A 140 4.92 -17.21 7.20
N ALA A 141 5.80 -17.52 6.25
CA ALA A 141 6.67 -16.54 5.65
C ALA A 141 5.84 -15.47 4.93
N LEU A 142 5.81 -14.27 5.48
CA LEU A 142 4.99 -13.16 4.99
C LEU A 142 5.79 -12.24 4.09
N SER A 143 5.26 -11.88 2.93
CA SER A 143 5.77 -10.76 2.12
C SER A 143 5.08 -9.44 2.51
N THR A 144 3.80 -9.52 2.84
CA THR A 144 2.98 -8.39 3.33
C THR A 144 1.93 -8.89 4.31
N PHE A 145 1.56 -8.07 5.26
CA PHE A 145 0.53 -8.41 6.24
C PHE A 145 -0.22 -7.16 6.73
N LEU A 146 -1.33 -7.38 7.41
CA LEU A 146 -2.06 -6.39 8.17
C LEU A 146 -1.96 -6.78 9.65
N PHE A 147 -1.74 -5.79 10.49
CA PHE A 147 -1.81 -5.94 11.94
C PHE A 147 -3.13 -5.37 12.45
N SER A 148 -3.84 -6.14 13.26
CA SER A 148 -5.10 -5.68 13.84
C SER A 148 -5.27 -6.13 15.28
N TYR A 149 -5.98 -5.33 16.05
CA TYR A 149 -6.37 -5.67 17.43
C TYR A 149 -7.66 -4.97 17.82
N VAL A 150 -8.21 -5.38 18.95
CA VAL A 150 -9.37 -4.74 19.60
C VAL A 150 -8.94 -4.25 20.95
N CYS A 151 -9.25 -2.98 21.27
CA CYS A 151 -9.03 -2.42 22.60
C CYS A 151 -9.88 -3.16 23.64
N ARG A 152 -9.37 -3.32 24.83
CA ARG A 152 -10.12 -3.89 25.96
C ARG A 152 -11.46 -3.18 26.18
N ASP A 153 -12.50 -3.90 26.55
CA ASP A 153 -13.84 -3.32 26.67
C ASP A 153 -14.19 -2.87 28.09
N ASN A 154 -13.38 -3.23 29.08
CA ASN A 154 -13.61 -2.90 30.49
C ASN A 154 -13.02 -1.54 30.91
N ASN A 155 -12.22 -0.89 30.06
CA ASN A 155 -11.54 0.37 30.36
C ASN A 155 -11.46 1.26 29.13
N ASN A 156 -11.56 2.59 29.30
CA ASN A 156 -11.34 3.60 28.26
C ASN A 156 -9.89 4.14 28.23
N LYS A 157 -8.97 3.51 28.95
CA LYS A 157 -7.59 3.95 29.14
C LYS A 157 -6.65 2.76 29.00
N ASP A 158 -5.37 3.04 29.08
CA ASP A 158 -4.32 2.04 29.24
C ASP A 158 -4.17 1.11 28.04
N ASN A 159 -4.59 1.56 26.85
CA ASN A 159 -4.26 0.93 25.59
C ASN A 159 -2.97 1.57 25.04
N PRO A 160 -2.18 0.87 24.22
CA PRO A 160 -1.01 1.43 23.58
C PRO A 160 -1.38 2.61 22.69
N LYS A 161 -0.59 3.71 22.76
CA LYS A 161 -0.76 4.91 21.94
C LYS A 161 0.11 4.87 20.69
N GLU A 162 1.24 4.21 20.82
CA GLU A 162 2.25 4.02 19.80
C GLU A 162 2.76 2.59 19.86
N MET A 163 3.16 2.05 18.73
CA MET A 163 3.62 0.68 18.62
C MET A 163 4.57 0.55 17.44
N ASP A 164 5.73 -0.02 17.64
CA ASP A 164 6.63 -0.42 16.57
C ASP A 164 6.42 -1.89 16.24
N ILE A 165 6.28 -2.19 14.97
CA ILE A 165 6.22 -3.56 14.45
C ILE A 165 7.61 -3.90 13.95
N LEU A 166 8.23 -4.88 14.58
CA LEU A 166 9.56 -5.36 14.26
C LEU A 166 9.46 -6.77 13.68
N GLY A 167 10.36 -7.12 12.78
CA GLY A 167 10.49 -8.46 12.21
C GLY A 167 11.84 -9.09 12.53
N SER A 168 11.86 -10.40 12.76
CA SER A 168 13.07 -11.19 12.95
C SER A 168 12.88 -12.59 12.39
N ASN A 169 13.96 -13.15 11.82
CA ASN A 169 14.03 -14.55 11.38
C ASN A 169 14.85 -15.42 12.34
N THR A 170 15.32 -14.86 13.45
CA THR A 170 16.27 -15.51 14.37
C THR A 170 15.78 -15.58 15.81
N PHE A 171 14.49 -15.27 16.04
CA PHE A 171 13.94 -15.34 17.38
C PHE A 171 13.99 -16.76 17.95
N ASP A 172 14.58 -16.90 19.13
CA ASP A 172 14.79 -18.19 19.82
C ASP A 172 13.61 -18.63 20.71
N GLY A 173 12.52 -17.84 20.73
CA GLY A 173 11.34 -18.09 21.55
C GLY A 173 11.44 -17.64 23.00
N LYS A 174 12.51 -16.99 23.43
CA LYS A 174 12.71 -16.64 24.85
C LYS A 174 13.19 -15.22 25.10
N ASN A 175 14.06 -14.68 24.26
CA ASN A 175 14.68 -13.40 24.53
C ASN A 175 14.50 -12.48 23.34
N TYR A 176 13.89 -11.32 23.58
CA TYR A 176 13.86 -10.25 22.61
C TYR A 176 15.28 -9.66 22.49
N ASP A 177 15.78 -9.59 21.26
CA ASP A 177 17.06 -8.97 20.93
C ASP A 177 16.83 -7.94 19.80
N GLU A 178 16.88 -6.67 20.17
CA GLU A 178 16.68 -5.56 19.21
C GLU A 178 17.72 -5.58 18.10
N SER A 179 18.93 -6.05 18.36
CA SER A 179 20.00 -6.10 17.35
C SER A 179 19.70 -7.10 16.21
N GLN A 180 18.78 -8.04 16.42
CA GLN A 180 18.35 -9.06 15.45
C GLN A 180 16.99 -8.75 14.82
N THR A 181 16.48 -7.55 15.01
CA THR A 181 15.18 -7.12 14.49
C THR A 181 15.33 -6.06 13.43
N THR A 182 14.33 -5.95 12.55
CA THR A 182 14.18 -4.90 11.56
C THR A 182 12.86 -4.18 11.78
N LEU A 183 12.89 -2.85 11.84
CA LEU A 183 11.67 -2.06 11.91
C LEU A 183 10.87 -2.18 10.62
N LEU A 184 9.65 -2.67 10.71
CA LEU A 184 8.73 -2.85 9.59
C LEU A 184 7.71 -1.71 9.49
N ALA A 185 7.21 -1.23 10.63
CA ALA A 185 6.29 -0.10 10.69
C ALA A 185 6.28 0.54 12.07
N SER A 186 6.08 1.87 12.12
CA SER A 186 5.76 2.60 13.34
C SER A 186 4.30 3.05 13.27
N LEU A 187 3.52 2.64 14.26
CA LEU A 187 2.10 2.94 14.37
C LEU A 187 1.90 4.00 15.45
N SER A 188 1.19 5.06 15.12
CA SER A 188 0.89 6.17 16.03
C SER A 188 -0.60 6.50 16.02
N ASN A 189 -1.03 7.29 16.98
CA ASN A 189 -2.43 7.69 17.14
C ASN A 189 -3.38 6.48 17.24
N LEU A 190 -2.92 5.43 17.90
CA LEU A 190 -3.71 4.23 18.11
C LEU A 190 -4.96 4.54 18.96
N PRO A 191 -6.08 3.82 18.73
CA PRO A 191 -7.31 4.07 19.45
C PRO A 191 -7.14 3.78 20.95
N ASN A 192 -7.73 4.61 21.78
CA ASN A 192 -7.72 4.47 23.23
C ASN A 192 -9.15 4.57 23.81
N THR A 193 -10.09 3.96 23.11
CA THR A 193 -11.48 3.88 23.51
C THR A 193 -11.90 2.43 23.67
N LYS A 194 -12.82 2.20 24.60
CA LYS A 194 -13.39 0.90 24.93
C LYS A 194 -13.87 0.17 23.69
N ALA A 195 -13.42 -1.08 23.49
CA ALA A 195 -13.80 -1.97 22.39
C ALA A 195 -13.54 -1.42 20.97
N ALA A 196 -12.70 -0.40 20.83
CA ALA A 196 -12.34 0.11 19.51
C ALA A 196 -11.48 -0.90 18.75
N SER A 197 -11.80 -1.12 17.48
CA SER A 197 -11.00 -1.95 16.58
C SER A 197 -9.95 -1.09 15.88
N TYR A 198 -8.78 -1.65 15.67
CA TYR A 198 -7.72 -1.09 14.87
C TYR A 198 -7.26 -2.07 13.78
N GLU A 199 -6.94 -1.56 12.62
CA GLU A 199 -6.30 -2.27 11.54
C GLU A 199 -5.28 -1.33 10.88
N SER A 200 -4.06 -1.82 10.69
CA SER A 200 -2.99 -1.05 10.05
C SER A 200 -3.17 -0.96 8.53
N ASP A 201 -2.44 -0.06 7.89
CA ASP A 201 -2.12 -0.18 6.47
C ASP A 201 -1.31 -1.46 6.20
N ILE A 202 -1.16 -1.80 4.91
CA ILE A 202 -0.36 -2.96 4.50
C ILE A 202 1.10 -2.75 4.90
N ILE A 203 1.62 -3.62 5.75
CA ILE A 203 3.00 -3.65 6.19
C ILE A 203 3.79 -4.62 5.31
N LYS A 204 4.98 -4.22 4.88
CA LYS A 204 5.91 -5.09 4.14
C LYS A 204 6.82 -5.78 5.14
N ALA A 205 6.86 -7.10 5.10
CA ALA A 205 7.75 -7.92 5.93
C ALA A 205 9.14 -7.96 5.31
N GLY A 206 9.80 -6.95 4.95
CA GLY A 206 11.16 -6.93 4.40
C GLY A 206 11.47 -8.01 3.35
N ALA A 207 12.33 -7.71 2.39
CA ALA A 207 12.95 -8.76 1.59
C ALA A 207 14.02 -9.43 2.47
N SER A 208 13.82 -10.68 2.83
CA SER A 208 14.85 -11.55 3.36
C SER A 208 15.85 -11.91 2.26
#